data_306bcdc897f1f5c352505deecdf4a3cd
#
_entry.id   306bcdc897f1f5c352505deecdf4a3cd
#
_cell.length_a   1.000
_cell.length_b   1.000
_cell.length_c   1.000
_cell.angle_alpha   90.00
_cell.angle_beta   90.00
_cell.angle_gamma   90.00
#
_symmetry.space_group_name_H-M   'P 1'
#
loop_
_entity.id
_entity.type
_entity.pdbx_description
1 polymer ?
#
loop_
_entity_poly.entity_id
_entity_poly.type
_entity_poly.pdbx_seq_one_letter_code
_entity_poly.pdbx_strand_id
1 'polypeptide(L)'
;MENPLDKAKILVEALPYIRRFYDKTIVIKYGGSTMEEESLKRNFALDVVLLKYIGINPVIVHGGGPQIGEMLTKIGKKSQFIEGMRVTDEETMDVVEMVLVGKVNKELVTLINQQGGKAVGLSGKDGKLIIAKKLRLTKSRGKDELPEIIDIGMVGEVKTINPGVIEALEKENFIPIIAPVGVGEEGETYNINADLVAGKVASALKAEKLILLTDVEGVMDEKHQLIPTLDAKQAKSLMAQKVISSGMIPKVNCCLGALEEGVTKTHIIDGRVEHAILLEIFTDVGIGTQITKD
;
A
#
# COMPACT_ATOMS: atom_id res chain seq x y z
N MET A 1 7.10 -17.16 -33.23
CA MET A 1 7.84 -17.80 -32.10
C MET A 1 8.94 -16.83 -31.71
N GLU A 2 8.97 -16.41 -30.46
CA GLU A 2 10.05 -15.56 -29.96
C GLU A 2 11.39 -16.28 -30.08
N ASN A 3 12.41 -15.56 -30.48
CA ASN A 3 13.76 -16.11 -30.63
C ASN A 3 14.29 -16.50 -29.22
N PRO A 4 14.75 -17.74 -29.00
CA PRO A 4 15.31 -18.16 -27.72
C PRO A 4 16.46 -17.27 -27.22
N LEU A 5 17.21 -16.67 -28.14
CA LEU A 5 18.30 -15.75 -27.79
C LEU A 5 17.80 -14.47 -27.15
N ASP A 6 16.64 -13.98 -27.53
CA ASP A 6 16.07 -12.75 -26.96
C ASP A 6 15.59 -12.99 -25.53
N LYS A 7 15.07 -14.17 -25.21
CA LYS A 7 14.75 -14.56 -23.82
C LYS A 7 16.02 -14.60 -22.95
N ALA A 8 17.11 -15.13 -23.47
CA ALA A 8 18.39 -15.15 -22.74
C ALA A 8 18.93 -13.73 -22.49
N LYS A 9 18.83 -12.84 -23.48
CA LYS A 9 19.25 -11.43 -23.33
C LYS A 9 18.44 -10.72 -22.25
N ILE A 10 17.09 -10.85 -22.24
CA ILE A 10 16.20 -10.25 -21.22
C ILE A 10 16.61 -10.72 -19.82
N LEU A 11 16.85 -12.03 -19.63
CA LEU A 11 17.28 -12.56 -18.33
C LEU A 11 18.62 -11.99 -17.87
N VAL A 12 19.58 -11.83 -18.80
CA VAL A 12 20.89 -11.24 -18.49
C VAL A 12 20.75 -9.74 -18.19
N GLU A 13 19.90 -9.03 -18.90
CA GLU A 13 19.59 -7.61 -18.67
C GLU A 13 18.97 -7.36 -17.30
N ALA A 14 18.16 -8.30 -16.78
CA ALA A 14 17.57 -8.21 -15.45
C ALA A 14 18.60 -8.43 -14.30
N LEU A 15 19.76 -9.04 -14.58
CA LEU A 15 20.72 -9.45 -13.55
C LEU A 15 21.25 -8.32 -12.65
N PRO A 16 21.57 -7.10 -13.12
CA PRO A 16 21.99 -5.98 -12.28
C PRO A 16 20.94 -5.60 -11.24
N TYR A 17 19.65 -5.60 -11.63
CA TYR A 17 18.53 -5.30 -10.73
C TYR A 17 18.32 -6.42 -9.71
N ILE A 18 18.38 -7.69 -10.12
CA ILE A 18 18.30 -8.84 -9.22
C ILE A 18 19.39 -8.73 -8.15
N ARG A 19 20.65 -8.51 -8.54
CA ARG A 19 21.77 -8.34 -7.60
C ARG A 19 21.59 -7.16 -6.64
N ARG A 20 21.02 -6.05 -7.12
CA ARG A 20 20.77 -4.84 -6.32
C ARG A 20 19.73 -5.08 -5.25
N PHE A 21 18.65 -5.80 -5.59
CA PHE A 21 17.50 -5.99 -4.71
C PHE A 21 17.46 -7.34 -4.01
N TYR A 22 18.46 -8.19 -4.25
CA TYR A 22 18.58 -9.48 -3.56
C TYR A 22 18.62 -9.27 -2.04
N ASP A 23 17.82 -10.05 -1.31
CA ASP A 23 17.64 -9.97 0.15
C ASP A 23 17.12 -8.60 0.66
N LYS A 24 16.56 -7.78 -0.22
CA LYS A 24 15.92 -6.51 0.17
C LYS A 24 14.43 -6.67 0.32
N THR A 25 13.87 -6.02 1.36
CA THR A 25 12.42 -5.94 1.54
C THR A 25 11.85 -4.81 0.69
N ILE A 26 10.78 -5.13 -0.06
CA ILE A 26 9.98 -4.18 -0.83
C ILE A 26 8.55 -4.27 -0.32
N VAL A 27 8.03 -3.17 0.22
CA VAL A 27 6.63 -3.09 0.64
C VAL A 27 5.79 -2.57 -0.51
N ILE A 28 4.72 -3.31 -0.83
CA ILE A 28 3.82 -2.99 -1.94
C ILE A 28 2.41 -2.80 -1.39
N LYS A 29 1.87 -1.60 -1.56
CA LYS A 29 0.46 -1.36 -1.29
C LYS A 29 -0.35 -1.72 -2.53
N TYR A 30 -1.25 -2.67 -2.38
CA TYR A 30 -2.16 -3.17 -3.41
C TYR A 30 -3.60 -2.76 -3.13
N GLY A 31 -4.28 -2.16 -4.11
CA GLY A 31 -5.67 -1.73 -3.89
C GLY A 31 -6.21 -0.85 -5.01
N GLY A 32 -7.47 -0.43 -4.88
CA GLY A 32 -8.18 0.34 -5.89
C GLY A 32 -8.73 -0.56 -7.01
N SER A 33 -8.88 -0.01 -8.20
CA SER A 33 -9.43 -0.70 -9.39
C SER A 33 -8.60 -1.91 -9.85
N THR A 34 -7.32 -1.97 -9.47
CA THR A 34 -6.45 -3.12 -9.76
C THR A 34 -6.92 -4.43 -9.10
N MET A 35 -7.82 -4.32 -8.11
CA MET A 35 -8.43 -5.48 -7.43
C MET A 35 -9.73 -5.96 -8.08
N GLU A 36 -10.17 -5.35 -9.18
CA GLU A 36 -11.45 -5.66 -9.81
C GLU A 36 -11.27 -6.54 -11.05
N GLU A 37 -10.19 -6.35 -11.81
CA GLU A 37 -9.92 -7.08 -13.05
C GLU A 37 -9.09 -8.34 -12.80
N GLU A 38 -9.60 -9.50 -13.21
CA GLU A 38 -8.97 -10.80 -12.94
C GLU A 38 -7.59 -10.98 -13.62
N SER A 39 -7.39 -10.38 -14.80
CA SER A 39 -6.09 -10.37 -15.49
C SER A 39 -5.04 -9.62 -14.68
N LEU A 40 -5.38 -8.43 -14.16
CA LEU A 40 -4.48 -7.61 -13.35
C LEU A 40 -4.16 -8.27 -12.01
N LYS A 41 -5.15 -8.92 -11.37
CA LYS A 41 -4.92 -9.70 -10.15
C LYS A 41 -3.91 -10.83 -10.39
N ARG A 42 -4.08 -11.57 -11.50
CA ARG A 42 -3.18 -12.66 -11.86
C ARG A 42 -1.76 -12.16 -12.15
N ASN A 43 -1.62 -11.07 -12.92
CA ASN A 43 -0.34 -10.46 -13.22
C ASN A 43 0.35 -9.98 -11.94
N PHE A 44 -0.37 -9.31 -11.05
CA PHE A 44 0.13 -8.92 -9.73
C PHE A 44 0.67 -10.12 -8.93
N ALA A 45 -0.08 -11.22 -8.88
CA ALA A 45 0.35 -12.42 -8.16
C ALA A 45 1.62 -13.03 -8.77
N LEU A 46 1.72 -13.08 -10.10
CA LEU A 46 2.91 -13.55 -10.81
C LEU A 46 4.12 -12.67 -10.53
N ASP A 47 3.95 -11.33 -10.53
CA ASP A 47 5.01 -10.38 -10.22
C ASP A 47 5.55 -10.61 -8.80
N VAL A 48 4.66 -10.70 -7.81
CA VAL A 48 5.01 -10.91 -6.41
C VAL A 48 5.75 -12.26 -6.22
N VAL A 49 5.27 -13.31 -6.88
CA VAL A 49 5.91 -14.64 -6.83
C VAL A 49 7.29 -14.60 -7.47
N LEU A 50 7.42 -13.96 -8.63
CA LEU A 50 8.72 -13.80 -9.29
C LEU A 50 9.72 -13.07 -8.40
N LEU A 51 9.32 -11.94 -7.76
CA LEU A 51 10.18 -11.22 -6.83
C LEU A 51 10.70 -12.14 -5.71
N LYS A 52 9.81 -12.94 -5.12
CA LYS A 52 10.22 -13.87 -4.04
C LYS A 52 11.21 -14.93 -4.53
N TYR A 53 10.95 -15.52 -5.71
CA TYR A 53 11.83 -16.57 -6.27
C TYR A 53 13.22 -16.07 -6.64
N ILE A 54 13.37 -14.81 -6.99
CA ILE A 54 14.70 -14.23 -7.30
C ILE A 54 15.40 -13.64 -6.08
N GLY A 55 14.86 -13.87 -4.87
CA GLY A 55 15.49 -13.51 -3.60
C GLY A 55 15.17 -12.10 -3.10
N ILE A 56 14.12 -11.45 -3.62
CA ILE A 56 13.56 -10.21 -3.06
C ILE A 56 12.50 -10.59 -2.03
N ASN A 57 12.32 -9.80 -0.97
CA ASN A 57 11.32 -10.02 0.07
C ASN A 57 10.11 -9.07 -0.11
N PRO A 58 9.07 -9.46 -0.89
CA PRO A 58 7.86 -8.66 -1.02
C PRO A 58 6.97 -8.79 0.22
N VAL A 59 6.51 -7.66 0.75
CA VAL A 59 5.48 -7.56 1.80
C VAL A 59 4.31 -6.78 1.23
N ILE A 60 3.13 -7.37 1.26
CA ILE A 60 1.94 -6.78 0.64
C ILE A 60 1.04 -6.19 1.71
N VAL A 61 0.63 -4.93 1.54
CA VAL A 61 -0.46 -4.31 2.30
C VAL A 61 -1.61 -4.05 1.33
N HIS A 62 -2.78 -4.64 1.58
CA HIS A 62 -3.88 -4.48 0.64
C HIS A 62 -4.95 -3.50 1.13
N GLY A 63 -5.67 -2.90 0.19
CA GLY A 63 -6.90 -2.16 0.44
C GLY A 63 -8.14 -3.06 0.38
N GLY A 64 -9.31 -2.48 0.12
CA GLY A 64 -10.58 -3.21 0.00
C GLY A 64 -11.80 -2.31 0.17
N GLY A 65 -11.64 -1.01 -0.08
CA GLY A 65 -12.72 -0.03 0.03
C GLY A 65 -13.96 -0.36 -0.81
N PRO A 66 -13.82 -0.73 -2.11
CA PRO A 66 -14.94 -1.17 -2.94
C PRO A 66 -15.66 -2.40 -2.37
N GLN A 67 -14.92 -3.41 -1.94
CA GLN A 67 -15.48 -4.67 -1.39
C GLN A 67 -16.24 -4.43 -0.07
N ILE A 68 -15.74 -3.52 0.79
CA ILE A 68 -16.47 -3.07 1.99
C ILE A 68 -17.77 -2.38 1.57
N GLY A 69 -17.70 -1.44 0.60
CA GLY A 69 -18.87 -0.71 0.11
C GLY A 69 -19.93 -1.65 -0.47
N GLU A 70 -19.53 -2.64 -1.25
CA GLU A 70 -20.42 -3.68 -1.79
C GLU A 70 -21.12 -4.47 -0.67
N MET A 71 -20.37 -4.90 0.36
CA MET A 71 -20.93 -5.66 1.47
C MET A 71 -21.89 -4.80 2.31
N LEU A 72 -21.54 -3.56 2.63
CA LEU A 72 -22.44 -2.64 3.33
C LEU A 72 -23.74 -2.43 2.56
N THR A 73 -23.65 -2.27 1.22
CA THR A 73 -24.84 -2.15 0.37
C THR A 73 -25.73 -3.39 0.43
N LYS A 74 -25.12 -4.60 0.41
CA LYS A 74 -25.86 -5.87 0.52
C LYS A 74 -26.63 -6.03 1.83
N ILE A 75 -26.11 -5.47 2.92
CA ILE A 75 -26.82 -5.47 4.23
C ILE A 75 -27.70 -4.24 4.44
N GLY A 76 -27.88 -3.41 3.41
CA GLY A 76 -28.74 -2.24 3.45
C GLY A 76 -28.14 -1.01 4.15
N LYS A 77 -26.84 -1.00 4.44
CA LYS A 77 -26.15 0.10 5.11
C LYS A 77 -25.43 1.01 4.13
N LYS A 78 -25.64 2.33 4.27
CA LYS A 78 -24.97 3.33 3.41
C LYS A 78 -23.60 3.70 3.98
N SER A 79 -22.59 3.68 3.12
CA SER A 79 -21.26 4.22 3.44
C SER A 79 -21.27 5.75 3.52
N GLN A 80 -20.67 6.29 4.56
CA GLN A 80 -20.41 7.71 4.70
C GLN A 80 -18.90 7.95 4.73
N PHE A 81 -18.45 9.09 4.16
CA PHE A 81 -17.04 9.46 4.11
C PHE A 81 -16.85 10.89 4.60
N ILE A 82 -15.82 11.11 5.41
CA ILE A 82 -15.38 12.42 5.85
C ILE A 82 -13.89 12.51 5.54
N GLU A 83 -13.50 13.52 4.79
CA GLU A 83 -12.09 13.71 4.32
C GLU A 83 -11.49 12.46 3.66
N GLY A 84 -12.30 11.71 2.89
CA GLY A 84 -11.89 10.49 2.21
C GLY A 84 -11.79 9.25 3.11
N MET A 85 -12.06 9.38 4.41
CA MET A 85 -12.09 8.28 5.36
C MET A 85 -13.52 7.80 5.60
N ARG A 86 -13.72 6.47 5.62
CA ARG A 86 -15.04 5.88 5.88
C ARG A 86 -15.40 6.04 7.35
N VAL A 87 -16.53 6.70 7.63
CA VAL A 87 -17.11 6.69 8.97
C VAL A 87 -17.40 5.24 9.36
N THR A 88 -16.85 4.79 10.47
CA THR A 88 -16.81 3.37 10.85
C THR A 88 -17.39 3.22 12.26
N ASP A 89 -18.71 3.07 12.38
CA ASP A 89 -19.35 2.65 13.62
C ASP A 89 -19.08 1.14 13.89
N GLU A 90 -19.54 0.63 15.01
CA GLU A 90 -19.28 -0.73 15.46
C GLU A 90 -19.71 -1.78 14.41
N GLU A 91 -20.95 -1.69 13.92
CA GLU A 91 -21.46 -2.59 12.88
C GLU A 91 -20.67 -2.49 11.56
N THR A 92 -20.28 -1.27 11.20
CA THR A 92 -19.40 -1.06 10.02
C THR A 92 -18.02 -1.67 10.25
N MET A 93 -17.49 -1.60 11.48
CA MET A 93 -16.19 -2.20 11.81
C MET A 93 -16.21 -3.72 11.69
N ASP A 94 -17.28 -4.37 12.12
CA ASP A 94 -17.47 -5.82 11.93
C ASP A 94 -17.44 -6.19 10.45
N VAL A 95 -18.13 -5.43 9.60
CA VAL A 95 -18.10 -5.64 8.15
C VAL A 95 -16.70 -5.40 7.58
N VAL A 96 -16.03 -4.32 8.01
CA VAL A 96 -14.65 -4.01 7.59
C VAL A 96 -13.72 -5.16 7.93
N GLU A 97 -13.76 -5.68 9.15
CA GLU A 97 -12.92 -6.79 9.58
C GLU A 97 -13.21 -8.08 8.80
N MET A 98 -14.50 -8.46 8.67
CA MET A 98 -14.90 -9.64 7.88
C MET A 98 -14.44 -9.53 6.43
N VAL A 99 -14.60 -8.38 5.79
CA VAL A 99 -14.25 -8.19 4.39
C VAL A 99 -12.75 -8.12 4.19
N LEU A 100 -12.04 -7.31 4.97
CA LEU A 100 -10.60 -7.13 4.76
C LEU A 100 -9.82 -8.38 5.18
N VAL A 101 -10.06 -8.89 6.38
CA VAL A 101 -9.27 -10.02 6.93
C VAL A 101 -9.76 -11.36 6.41
N GLY A 102 -11.08 -11.55 6.31
CA GLY A 102 -11.69 -12.81 5.89
C GLY A 102 -11.72 -12.97 4.38
N LYS A 103 -12.24 -11.99 3.63
CA LYS A 103 -12.46 -12.12 2.18
C LYS A 103 -11.25 -11.69 1.38
N VAL A 104 -10.94 -10.40 1.34
CA VAL A 104 -9.93 -9.83 0.44
C VAL A 104 -8.54 -10.40 0.72
N ASN A 105 -8.14 -10.46 1.99
CA ASN A 105 -6.86 -11.04 2.39
C ASN A 105 -6.71 -12.49 1.91
N LYS A 106 -7.72 -13.33 2.12
CA LYS A 106 -7.65 -14.75 1.77
C LYS A 106 -7.78 -15.01 0.27
N GLU A 107 -8.48 -14.15 -0.47
CA GLU A 107 -8.48 -14.18 -1.93
C GLU A 107 -7.05 -13.93 -2.48
N LEU A 108 -6.33 -12.92 -1.97
CA LEU A 108 -4.95 -12.64 -2.37
C LEU A 108 -3.99 -13.77 -1.99
N VAL A 109 -4.09 -14.29 -0.76
CA VAL A 109 -3.30 -15.44 -0.32
C VAL A 109 -3.50 -16.64 -1.25
N THR A 110 -4.75 -16.95 -1.57
CA THR A 110 -5.10 -18.06 -2.46
C THR A 110 -4.51 -17.83 -3.85
N LEU A 111 -4.66 -16.62 -4.40
CA LEU A 111 -4.19 -16.28 -5.73
C LEU A 111 -2.66 -16.42 -5.86
N ILE A 112 -1.91 -15.89 -4.88
CA ILE A 112 -0.44 -15.99 -4.87
C ILE A 112 0.01 -17.45 -4.71
N ASN A 113 -0.66 -18.23 -3.85
CA ASN A 113 -0.36 -19.63 -3.66
C ASN A 113 -0.65 -20.46 -4.93
N GLN A 114 -1.70 -20.14 -5.68
CA GLN A 114 -2.00 -20.77 -6.97
C GLN A 114 -0.92 -20.50 -8.03
N GLN A 115 -0.20 -19.37 -7.94
CA GLN A 115 0.93 -19.06 -8.81
C GLN A 115 2.26 -19.66 -8.29
N GLY A 116 2.24 -20.50 -7.25
CA GLY A 116 3.42 -21.17 -6.70
C GLY A 116 4.12 -20.42 -5.57
N GLY A 117 3.57 -19.30 -5.11
CA GLY A 117 4.08 -18.59 -3.93
C GLY A 117 3.75 -19.31 -2.62
N LYS A 118 4.30 -18.81 -1.51
CA LYS A 118 3.95 -19.22 -0.14
C LYS A 118 3.43 -17.99 0.61
N ALA A 119 2.18 -17.61 0.40
CA ALA A 119 1.59 -16.44 1.03
C ALA A 119 0.91 -16.76 2.36
N VAL A 120 1.05 -15.87 3.34
CA VAL A 120 0.37 -15.91 4.64
C VAL A 120 -0.34 -14.59 4.88
N GLY A 121 -1.64 -14.67 5.19
CA GLY A 121 -2.46 -13.50 5.49
C GLY A 121 -2.45 -13.14 6.96
N LEU A 122 -2.22 -11.86 7.23
CA LEU A 122 -2.17 -11.24 8.55
C LEU A 122 -3.12 -10.05 8.64
N SER A 123 -3.52 -9.73 9.85
CA SER A 123 -4.09 -8.43 10.25
C SER A 123 -3.20 -7.77 11.31
N GLY A 124 -3.49 -6.56 11.70
CA GLY A 124 -2.76 -5.92 12.79
C GLY A 124 -2.94 -6.57 14.16
N LYS A 125 -3.96 -7.43 14.32
CA LYS A 125 -4.18 -8.20 15.56
C LYS A 125 -3.19 -9.34 15.71
N ASP A 126 -2.72 -9.93 14.60
CA ASP A 126 -1.82 -11.08 14.60
C ASP A 126 -0.44 -10.68 15.15
N GLY A 127 -0.06 -11.25 16.29
CA GLY A 127 1.17 -10.88 16.99
C GLY A 127 1.24 -9.39 17.42
N LYS A 128 0.10 -8.71 17.53
CA LYS A 128 0.03 -7.25 17.73
C LYS A 128 0.85 -6.48 16.70
N LEU A 129 0.77 -6.92 15.43
CA LEU A 129 1.54 -6.36 14.32
C LEU A 129 1.30 -4.85 14.15
N ILE A 130 0.03 -4.40 14.21
CA ILE A 130 -0.32 -2.98 14.07
C ILE A 130 -1.02 -2.52 15.35
N ILE A 131 -0.27 -1.87 16.23
CA ILE A 131 -0.85 -1.14 17.37
C ILE A 131 -1.36 0.19 16.86
N ALA A 132 -2.64 0.47 17.10
CA ALA A 132 -3.34 1.64 16.63
C ALA A 132 -3.91 2.46 17.79
N LYS A 133 -4.24 3.70 17.52
CA LYS A 133 -5.04 4.56 18.40
C LYS A 133 -6.14 5.22 17.58
N LYS A 134 -7.21 5.63 18.24
CA LYS A 134 -8.34 6.30 17.60
C LYS A 134 -7.89 7.58 16.89
N LEU A 135 -8.23 7.70 15.60
CA LEU A 135 -7.98 8.92 14.83
C LEU A 135 -9.01 9.99 15.23
N ARG A 136 -8.53 11.19 15.51
CA ARG A 136 -9.36 12.37 15.81
C ARG A 136 -9.15 13.40 14.72
N LEU A 137 -10.19 13.68 13.96
CA LEU A 137 -10.19 14.77 12.99
C LEU A 137 -10.49 16.08 13.68
N THR A 138 -9.77 17.14 13.33
CA THR A 138 -10.01 18.48 13.82
C THR A 138 -10.34 19.41 12.66
N LYS A 139 -11.48 20.08 12.70
CA LYS A 139 -11.87 21.08 11.71
C LYS A 139 -11.71 22.48 12.31
N SER A 140 -10.88 23.31 11.68
CA SER A 140 -10.78 24.72 12.06
C SER A 140 -12.09 25.45 11.74
N ARG A 141 -12.67 26.17 12.71
CA ARG A 141 -13.89 26.97 12.53
C ARG A 141 -13.60 28.47 12.29
N GLY A 142 -12.36 28.91 12.50
CA GLY A 142 -11.94 30.31 12.36
C GLY A 142 -10.71 30.62 13.20
N LYS A 143 -10.21 31.87 13.12
CA LYS A 143 -8.98 32.25 13.85
C LYS A 143 -9.15 32.30 15.38
N ASP A 144 -10.40 32.49 15.88
CA ASP A 144 -10.71 32.71 17.29
C ASP A 144 -11.62 31.64 17.90
N GLU A 145 -11.97 30.58 17.15
CA GLU A 145 -12.81 29.49 17.64
C GLU A 145 -11.98 28.23 17.90
N LEU A 146 -12.36 27.49 18.96
CA LEU A 146 -11.77 26.18 19.23
C LEU A 146 -12.08 25.22 18.08
N PRO A 147 -11.09 24.42 17.65
CA PRO A 147 -11.30 23.45 16.59
C PRO A 147 -12.36 22.43 16.98
N GLU A 148 -13.26 22.15 16.05
CA GLU A 148 -14.27 21.09 16.22
C GLU A 148 -13.62 19.72 16.04
N ILE A 149 -13.84 18.83 17.04
CA ILE A 149 -13.43 17.43 16.92
C ILE A 149 -14.55 16.66 16.21
N ILE A 150 -14.23 16.07 15.07
CA ILE A 150 -15.15 15.20 14.32
C ILE A 150 -14.82 13.75 14.68
N ASP A 151 -15.79 13.06 15.28
CA ASP A 151 -15.70 11.62 15.55
C ASP A 151 -16.16 10.84 14.31
N ILE A 152 -15.26 10.06 13.74
CA ILE A 152 -15.52 9.18 12.60
C ILE A 152 -15.59 7.69 13.00
N GLY A 153 -15.80 7.43 14.28
CA GLY A 153 -15.97 6.08 14.83
C GLY A 153 -14.66 5.33 15.04
N MET A 154 -14.64 4.05 14.66
CA MET A 154 -13.52 3.13 14.86
C MET A 154 -12.49 3.24 13.71
N VAL A 155 -12.12 4.47 13.36
CA VAL A 155 -11.02 4.75 12.45
C VAL A 155 -9.76 5.02 13.27
N GLY A 156 -8.67 4.39 12.87
CA GLY A 156 -7.40 4.46 13.61
C GLY A 156 -6.26 5.07 12.81
N GLU A 157 -5.26 5.50 13.54
CA GLU A 157 -3.92 5.78 13.03
C GLU A 157 -2.92 4.82 13.66
N VAL A 158 -1.88 4.47 12.90
CA VAL A 158 -0.83 3.56 13.38
C VAL A 158 -0.02 4.25 14.49
N LYS A 159 0.03 3.64 15.66
CA LYS A 159 0.90 4.05 16.77
C LYS A 159 2.27 3.38 16.66
N THR A 160 2.29 2.06 16.45
CA THR A 160 3.51 1.27 16.34
C THR A 160 3.29 0.05 15.44
N ILE A 161 4.31 -0.32 14.69
CA ILE A 161 4.39 -1.61 13.98
C ILE A 161 5.37 -2.51 14.73
N ASN A 162 4.97 -3.74 15.01
CA ASN A 162 5.81 -4.80 15.58
C ASN A 162 6.22 -5.76 14.45
N PRO A 163 7.37 -5.60 13.80
CA PRO A 163 7.70 -6.32 12.58
C PRO A 163 8.04 -7.81 12.81
N GLY A 164 8.19 -8.26 14.04
CA GLY A 164 8.70 -9.60 14.37
C GLY A 164 7.97 -10.76 13.69
N VAL A 165 6.64 -10.67 13.51
CA VAL A 165 5.88 -11.70 12.78
C VAL A 165 6.21 -11.68 11.28
N ILE A 166 6.40 -10.51 10.68
CA ILE A 166 6.80 -10.37 9.28
C ILE A 166 8.20 -10.96 9.08
N GLU A 167 9.16 -10.56 9.91
CA GLU A 167 10.55 -11.04 9.86
C GLU A 167 10.66 -12.56 10.02
N ALA A 168 9.83 -13.15 10.90
CA ALA A 168 9.77 -14.60 11.06
C ALA A 168 9.26 -15.30 9.79
N LEU A 169 8.22 -14.74 9.15
CA LEU A 169 7.68 -15.27 7.91
C LEU A 169 8.66 -15.12 6.74
N GLU A 170 9.35 -14.00 6.62
CA GLU A 170 10.36 -13.77 5.58
C GLU A 170 11.50 -14.79 5.66
N LYS A 171 12.00 -15.10 6.87
CA LYS A 171 13.04 -16.12 7.12
C LYS A 171 12.64 -17.53 6.64
N GLU A 172 11.34 -17.84 6.74
CA GLU A 172 10.77 -19.11 6.27
C GLU A 172 10.28 -19.05 4.81
N ASN A 173 10.66 -18.00 4.09
CA ASN A 173 10.32 -17.77 2.69
C ASN A 173 8.82 -17.59 2.41
N PHE A 174 8.03 -17.18 3.39
CA PHE A 174 6.65 -16.78 3.17
C PHE A 174 6.56 -15.34 2.63
N ILE A 175 5.43 -15.04 1.99
CA ILE A 175 5.04 -13.72 1.51
C ILE A 175 3.95 -13.19 2.44
N PRO A 176 4.22 -12.18 3.30
CA PRO A 176 3.22 -11.62 4.19
C PRO A 176 2.20 -10.77 3.43
N ILE A 177 0.91 -11.01 3.68
CA ILE A 177 -0.21 -10.25 3.10
C ILE A 177 -0.99 -9.60 4.25
N ILE A 178 -0.94 -8.28 4.38
CA ILE A 178 -1.40 -7.55 5.55
C ILE A 178 -2.70 -6.81 5.25
N ALA A 179 -3.75 -7.10 6.02
CA ALA A 179 -4.97 -6.33 6.05
C ALA A 179 -4.81 -5.10 6.97
N PRO A 180 -5.27 -3.90 6.57
CA PRO A 180 -5.08 -2.66 7.33
C PRO A 180 -6.10 -2.50 8.47
N VAL A 181 -6.17 -3.51 9.33
CA VAL A 181 -6.98 -3.55 10.55
C VAL A 181 -6.02 -3.58 11.73
N GLY A 182 -6.06 -2.54 12.57
CA GLY A 182 -5.20 -2.43 13.74
C GLY A 182 -5.90 -2.78 15.04
N VAL A 183 -5.12 -2.98 16.11
CA VAL A 183 -5.61 -3.22 17.47
C VAL A 183 -5.16 -2.11 18.41
N GLY A 184 -6.08 -1.63 19.25
CA GLY A 184 -5.80 -0.70 20.33
C GLY A 184 -5.12 -1.37 21.52
N GLU A 185 -4.67 -0.56 22.48
CA GLU A 185 -4.00 -1.07 23.68
C GLU A 185 -4.93 -1.88 24.56
N GLU A 186 -6.22 -1.54 24.62
CA GLU A 186 -7.29 -2.23 25.38
C GLU A 186 -8.01 -3.30 24.54
N GLY A 187 -7.55 -3.54 23.29
CA GLY A 187 -8.12 -4.57 22.40
C GLY A 187 -9.15 -4.06 21.38
N GLU A 188 -9.36 -2.76 21.29
CA GLU A 188 -10.25 -2.15 20.30
C GLU A 188 -9.78 -2.45 18.87
N THR A 189 -10.70 -2.56 17.95
CA THR A 189 -10.40 -2.76 16.53
C THR A 189 -10.51 -1.45 15.77
N TYR A 190 -9.56 -1.17 14.89
CA TYR A 190 -9.54 0.04 14.09
C TYR A 190 -9.37 -0.24 12.60
N ASN A 191 -10.23 0.40 11.80
CA ASN A 191 -10.07 0.52 10.36
C ASN A 191 -9.01 1.58 10.06
N ILE A 192 -7.97 1.23 9.31
CA ILE A 192 -6.85 2.13 9.02
C ILE A 192 -6.68 2.27 7.51
N ASN A 193 -6.28 3.45 7.05
CA ASN A 193 -5.95 3.66 5.64
C ASN A 193 -4.77 2.78 5.22
N ALA A 194 -4.94 2.03 4.13
CA ALA A 194 -3.95 1.05 3.66
C ALA A 194 -2.64 1.70 3.20
N ASP A 195 -2.66 2.93 2.64
CA ASP A 195 -1.45 3.64 2.24
C ASP A 195 -0.62 3.98 3.50
N LEU A 196 -1.28 4.45 4.58
CA LEU A 196 -0.63 4.76 5.85
C LEU A 196 -0.04 3.51 6.51
N VAL A 197 -0.78 2.39 6.51
CA VAL A 197 -0.25 1.11 7.02
C VAL A 197 0.97 0.68 6.22
N ALA A 198 0.92 0.75 4.88
CA ALA A 198 2.04 0.38 4.03
C ALA A 198 3.28 1.24 4.29
N GLY A 199 3.11 2.55 4.45
CA GLY A 199 4.18 3.46 4.83
C GLY A 199 4.83 3.09 6.16
N LYS A 200 4.02 2.85 7.19
CA LYS A 200 4.52 2.49 8.53
C LYS A 200 5.16 1.10 8.59
N VAL A 201 4.62 0.13 7.85
CA VAL A 201 5.25 -1.20 7.69
C VAL A 201 6.59 -1.07 6.96
N ALA A 202 6.66 -0.29 5.88
CA ALA A 202 7.90 -0.05 5.16
C ALA A 202 8.97 0.61 6.05
N SER A 203 8.58 1.59 6.86
CA SER A 203 9.47 2.26 7.82
C SER A 203 9.98 1.29 8.89
N ALA A 204 9.10 0.48 9.49
CA ALA A 204 9.47 -0.49 10.53
C ALA A 204 10.44 -1.56 10.03
N LEU A 205 10.27 -1.99 8.77
CA LEU A 205 11.14 -2.97 8.10
C LEU A 205 12.40 -2.34 7.46
N LYS A 206 12.54 -1.01 7.50
CA LYS A 206 13.59 -0.28 6.77
C LYS A 206 13.66 -0.72 5.31
N ALA A 207 12.50 -0.78 4.66
CA ALA A 207 12.35 -1.31 3.32
C ALA A 207 13.20 -0.53 2.30
N GLU A 208 13.75 -1.23 1.32
CA GLU A 208 14.48 -0.62 0.20
C GLU A 208 13.55 0.21 -0.67
N LYS A 209 12.30 -0.26 -0.87
CA LYS A 209 11.28 0.47 -1.61
C LYS A 209 9.90 0.36 -0.93
N LEU A 210 9.12 1.44 -1.00
CA LEU A 210 7.68 1.43 -0.83
C LEU A 210 7.04 1.72 -2.20
N ILE A 211 6.17 0.84 -2.68
CA ILE A 211 5.45 1.01 -3.93
C ILE A 211 3.96 1.14 -3.64
N LEU A 212 3.36 2.27 -3.99
CA LEU A 212 1.92 2.49 -3.92
C LEU A 212 1.29 2.29 -5.29
N LEU A 213 0.59 1.17 -5.48
CA LEU A 213 -0.23 0.96 -6.67
C LEU A 213 -1.52 1.79 -6.56
N THR A 214 -1.82 2.52 -7.61
CA THR A 214 -2.98 3.42 -7.71
C THR A 214 -3.64 3.28 -9.09
N ASP A 215 -4.70 4.04 -9.33
CA ASP A 215 -5.46 4.12 -10.59
C ASP A 215 -5.10 5.34 -11.45
N VAL A 216 -3.95 5.95 -11.19
CA VAL A 216 -3.38 7.04 -11.98
C VAL A 216 -1.92 6.77 -12.28
N GLU A 217 -1.38 7.33 -13.35
CA GLU A 217 -0.01 7.10 -13.81
C GLU A 217 1.06 7.50 -12.78
N GLY A 218 0.78 8.49 -11.94
CA GLY A 218 1.68 9.02 -10.92
C GLY A 218 1.32 10.46 -10.55
N VAL A 219 2.30 11.23 -10.13
CA VAL A 219 2.14 12.67 -9.86
C VAL A 219 2.27 13.44 -11.15
N MET A 220 1.27 14.28 -11.45
CA MET A 220 1.22 15.10 -12.66
C MET A 220 1.63 16.55 -12.37
N ASP A 221 2.23 17.21 -13.36
CA ASP A 221 2.47 18.65 -13.34
C ASP A 221 1.21 19.44 -13.73
N GLU A 222 1.32 20.79 -13.81
CA GLU A 222 0.24 21.69 -14.22
C GLU A 222 -0.24 21.46 -15.66
N LYS A 223 0.57 20.80 -16.50
CA LYS A 223 0.25 20.46 -17.90
C LYS A 223 -0.26 19.05 -18.05
N HIS A 224 -0.58 18.37 -16.94
CA HIS A 224 -0.97 16.95 -16.91
C HIS A 224 0.09 16.03 -17.51
N GLN A 225 1.37 16.35 -17.35
CA GLN A 225 2.48 15.48 -17.71
C GLN A 225 3.00 14.77 -16.47
N LEU A 226 3.32 13.48 -16.60
CA LEU A 226 3.88 12.70 -15.51
C LEU A 226 5.23 13.28 -15.06
N ILE A 227 5.40 13.44 -13.75
CA ILE A 227 6.67 13.81 -13.14
C ILE A 227 7.37 12.51 -12.72
N PRO A 228 8.43 12.06 -13.42
CA PRO A 228 9.05 10.76 -13.15
C PRO A 228 9.78 10.71 -11.80
N THR A 229 10.33 11.82 -11.36
CA THR A 229 11.08 11.91 -10.09
C THR A 229 10.82 13.24 -9.40
N LEU A 230 10.59 13.16 -8.10
CA LEU A 230 10.43 14.30 -7.20
C LEU A 230 11.33 14.10 -5.98
N ASP A 231 12.01 15.17 -5.57
CA ASP A 231 12.56 15.23 -4.22
C ASP A 231 11.50 15.71 -3.21
N ALA A 232 11.80 15.55 -1.92
CA ALA A 232 10.86 15.91 -0.86
C ALA A 232 10.51 17.40 -0.84
N LYS A 233 11.43 18.28 -1.28
CA LYS A 233 11.20 19.74 -1.32
C LYS A 233 10.28 20.10 -2.48
N GLN A 234 10.53 19.52 -3.65
CA GLN A 234 9.68 19.69 -4.83
C GLN A 234 8.25 19.20 -4.55
N ALA A 235 8.10 18.02 -3.94
CA ALA A 235 6.79 17.49 -3.58
C ALA A 235 6.02 18.43 -2.63
N LYS A 236 6.67 18.95 -1.58
CA LYS A 236 6.08 19.91 -0.64
C LYS A 236 5.72 21.24 -1.35
N SER A 237 6.55 21.70 -2.27
CA SER A 237 6.28 22.91 -3.06
C SER A 237 5.06 22.75 -3.96
N LEU A 238 4.96 21.64 -4.70
CA LEU A 238 3.83 21.35 -5.60
C LEU A 238 2.51 21.17 -4.83
N MET A 239 2.55 20.64 -3.60
CA MET A 239 1.37 20.61 -2.72
C MET A 239 0.96 22.02 -2.28
N ALA A 240 1.91 22.90 -1.90
CA ALA A 240 1.64 24.27 -1.51
C ALA A 240 1.04 25.08 -2.66
N GLN A 241 1.49 24.83 -3.89
CA GLN A 241 0.99 25.45 -5.13
C GLN A 241 -0.34 24.82 -5.61
N LYS A 242 -0.87 23.80 -4.91
CA LYS A 242 -2.08 23.06 -5.27
C LYS A 242 -2.01 22.32 -6.62
N VAL A 243 -0.83 22.08 -7.15
CA VAL A 243 -0.62 21.20 -8.32
C VAL A 243 -0.91 19.77 -7.92
N ILE A 244 -0.32 19.32 -6.80
CA ILE A 244 -0.72 18.07 -6.15
C ILE A 244 -1.95 18.36 -5.29
N SER A 245 -3.08 17.73 -5.61
CA SER A 245 -4.37 18.00 -4.98
C SER A 245 -5.14 16.72 -4.61
N SER A 246 -6.26 16.88 -3.91
CA SER A 246 -7.24 15.84 -3.61
C SER A 246 -6.62 14.52 -3.12
N GLY A 247 -6.98 13.41 -3.76
CA GLY A 247 -6.57 12.04 -3.36
C GLY A 247 -5.07 11.74 -3.50
N MET A 248 -4.30 12.58 -4.23
CA MET A 248 -2.86 12.40 -4.35
C MET A 248 -2.10 12.89 -3.12
N ILE A 249 -2.60 13.94 -2.42
CA ILE A 249 -1.95 14.49 -1.20
C ILE A 249 -1.68 13.42 -0.14
N PRO A 250 -2.66 12.56 0.27
CA PRO A 250 -2.39 11.51 1.24
C PRO A 250 -1.30 10.52 0.80
N LYS A 251 -1.24 10.20 -0.49
CA LYS A 251 -0.23 9.28 -1.04
C LYS A 251 1.17 9.88 -0.99
N VAL A 252 1.30 11.13 -1.44
CA VAL A 252 2.58 11.86 -1.38
C VAL A 252 3.03 12.04 0.08
N ASN A 253 2.12 12.40 0.99
CA ASN A 253 2.44 12.50 2.42
C ASN A 253 2.89 11.16 3.02
N CYS A 254 2.24 10.05 2.65
CA CYS A 254 2.67 8.71 3.03
C CYS A 254 4.09 8.41 2.55
N CYS A 255 4.39 8.71 1.29
CA CYS A 255 5.73 8.56 0.71
C CYS A 255 6.78 9.39 1.45
N LEU A 256 6.50 10.67 1.68
CA LEU A 256 7.40 11.56 2.41
C LEU A 256 7.65 11.09 3.84
N GLY A 257 6.59 10.68 4.57
CA GLY A 257 6.72 10.14 5.92
C GLY A 257 7.58 8.87 5.95
N ALA A 258 7.41 7.96 5.00
CA ALA A 258 8.21 6.75 4.90
C ALA A 258 9.70 7.05 4.64
N LEU A 259 10.00 8.02 3.77
CA LEU A 259 11.37 8.49 3.51
C LEU A 259 12.02 9.12 4.75
N GLU A 260 11.27 9.97 5.48
CA GLU A 260 11.74 10.58 6.72
C GLU A 260 12.06 9.51 7.79
N GLU A 261 11.33 8.39 7.82
CA GLU A 261 11.50 7.26 8.74
C GLU A 261 12.49 6.19 8.24
N GLY A 262 13.17 6.41 7.10
CA GLY A 262 14.32 5.61 6.68
C GLY A 262 14.10 4.62 5.53
N VAL A 263 12.93 4.66 4.87
CA VAL A 263 12.74 3.97 3.58
C VAL A 263 13.63 4.64 2.51
N THR A 264 14.32 3.83 1.69
CA THR A 264 15.31 4.37 0.74
C THR A 264 14.64 5.14 -0.40
N LYS A 265 13.57 4.60 -0.98
CA LYS A 265 12.81 5.20 -2.10
C LYS A 265 11.34 4.86 -2.01
N THR A 266 10.50 5.77 -2.47
CA THR A 266 9.06 5.52 -2.56
C THR A 266 8.56 5.79 -3.97
N HIS A 267 7.54 5.04 -4.40
CA HIS A 267 7.02 5.08 -5.76
C HIS A 267 5.49 5.10 -5.75
N ILE A 268 4.91 5.91 -6.62
CA ILE A 268 3.47 5.93 -6.93
C ILE A 268 3.34 5.53 -8.38
N ILE A 269 2.71 4.37 -8.67
CA ILE A 269 2.64 3.80 -10.01
C ILE A 269 1.23 3.36 -10.37
N ASP A 270 0.93 3.33 -11.68
CA ASP A 270 -0.35 2.85 -12.19
C ASP A 270 -0.43 1.32 -12.10
N GLY A 271 -1.27 0.83 -11.21
CA GLY A 271 -1.49 -0.61 -11.07
C GLY A 271 -2.35 -1.24 -12.17
N ARG A 272 -2.90 -0.45 -13.09
CA ARG A 272 -3.65 -0.94 -14.27
C ARG A 272 -2.73 -1.36 -15.41
N VAL A 273 -1.45 -1.01 -15.33
CA VAL A 273 -0.44 -1.46 -16.29
C VAL A 273 -0.10 -2.92 -15.98
N GLU A 274 -0.10 -3.77 -17.01
CA GLU A 274 0.31 -5.16 -16.86
C GLU A 274 1.76 -5.24 -16.37
N HIS A 275 2.01 -6.09 -15.38
CA HIS A 275 3.34 -6.26 -14.77
C HIS A 275 3.97 -4.95 -14.25
N ALA A 276 3.15 -4.04 -13.76
CA ALA A 276 3.57 -2.72 -13.27
C ALA A 276 4.76 -2.79 -12.29
N ILE A 277 4.74 -3.78 -11.38
CA ILE A 277 5.80 -3.95 -10.37
C ILE A 277 7.12 -4.33 -11.03
N LEU A 278 7.08 -5.23 -12.00
CA LEU A 278 8.31 -5.66 -12.70
C LEU A 278 8.89 -4.51 -13.52
N LEU A 279 8.06 -3.75 -14.21
CA LEU A 279 8.49 -2.58 -14.98
C LEU A 279 9.15 -1.53 -14.07
N GLU A 280 8.61 -1.30 -12.86
CA GLU A 280 9.18 -0.37 -11.89
C GLU A 280 10.51 -0.85 -11.28
N ILE A 281 10.67 -2.16 -11.10
CA ILE A 281 11.86 -2.73 -10.43
C ILE A 281 12.99 -3.04 -11.41
N PHE A 282 12.66 -3.47 -12.63
CA PHE A 282 13.62 -4.01 -13.60
C PHE A 282 13.88 -3.08 -14.80
N THR A 283 13.50 -1.81 -14.71
CA THR A 283 13.85 -0.81 -15.73
C THR A 283 14.45 0.44 -15.08
N ASP A 284 15.28 1.16 -15.84
CA ASP A 284 15.91 2.40 -15.35
C ASP A 284 14.92 3.58 -15.27
N VAL A 285 13.93 3.59 -16.16
CA VAL A 285 12.97 4.68 -16.27
C VAL A 285 11.81 4.54 -15.29
N GLY A 286 11.43 3.29 -14.95
CA GLY A 286 10.21 3.02 -14.19
C GLY A 286 8.94 3.36 -14.98
N ILE A 287 7.79 3.35 -14.31
CA ILE A 287 6.49 3.63 -14.95
C ILE A 287 5.64 4.70 -14.24
N GLY A 288 6.13 5.28 -13.18
CA GLY A 288 5.38 6.22 -12.37
C GLY A 288 6.23 7.34 -11.82
N THR A 289 5.89 7.82 -10.62
CA THR A 289 6.65 8.85 -9.92
C THR A 289 7.47 8.23 -8.80
N GLN A 290 8.78 8.35 -8.88
CA GLN A 290 9.70 8.10 -7.78
C GLN A 290 9.76 9.33 -6.87
N ILE A 291 9.69 9.14 -5.55
CA ILE A 291 9.95 10.21 -4.58
C ILE A 291 11.18 9.82 -3.77
N THR A 292 12.13 10.76 -3.67
CA THR A 292 13.40 10.59 -2.96
C THR A 292 13.53 11.61 -1.84
N LYS A 293 14.48 11.37 -0.94
CA LYS A 293 14.74 12.29 0.17
C LYS A 293 15.40 13.58 -0.29
N ASP A 294 16.29 13.49 -1.25
CA ASP A 294 17.08 14.58 -1.89
C ASP A 294 17.10 14.38 -3.39
#